data_7adf3c6b1419b47e4009bbc096378b89
#
_entry.id   7adf3c6b1419b47e4009bbc096378b89
#
_cell.length_a   1.000
_cell.length_b   1.000
_cell.length_c   1.000
_cell.angle_alpha   90.00
_cell.angle_beta   90.00
_cell.angle_gamma   90.00
#
_symmetry.space_group_name_H-M   'P 1'
#
loop_
_entity.id
_entity.type
_entity.pdbx_description
1 polymer ?
#
loop_
_entity_poly.entity_id
_entity_poly.type
_entity_poly.pdbx_seq_one_letter_code
_entity_poly.pdbx_strand_id
1 'polypeptide(L)'
;GVTKLEVVFHNPVHLPWLIPDAGSDWHPCLPGVDMGSGLYILLKRRGWRDFAVQNAYHRRLAGYTDPPALAQRRAALLADGIELTLYDPAIHRGLPELFDNIRNPGWAAQVLAHTDRPIVVAVDHGADRLVVSYTGPLSVDGTPGRGNFCGIGTRTDYRGRGIGKLVFCEMCHRHAAAGADFMSLYTGENNPARNIYEAAGFRIARAFADMRKEVRA
;
A
#
# COMPACT_ATOMS: atom_id res chain seq x y z
N GLY A 1 15.49 19.43 26.72
CA GLY A 1 14.66 18.34 27.26
C GLY A 1 13.66 17.82 26.24
N VAL A 2 13.06 16.67 26.48
CA VAL A 2 11.99 16.12 25.64
C VAL A 2 10.71 16.93 25.89
N THR A 3 10.16 17.53 24.83
CA THR A 3 8.94 18.36 24.92
C THR A 3 7.70 17.68 24.38
N LYS A 4 7.86 16.57 23.65
CA LYS A 4 6.78 15.83 23.00
C LYS A 4 7.08 14.33 22.96
N LEU A 5 6.08 13.52 23.24
CA LEU A 5 6.09 12.07 23.06
C LEU A 5 5.07 11.70 21.97
N GLU A 6 5.41 10.76 21.11
CA GLU A 6 4.53 10.28 20.05
C GLU A 6 4.55 8.74 19.95
N VAL A 7 3.40 8.17 19.63
CA VAL A 7 3.23 6.78 19.20
C VAL A 7 2.64 6.82 17.81
N VAL A 8 3.44 6.46 16.82
CA VAL A 8 3.13 6.56 15.39
C VAL A 8 3.68 5.35 14.65
N PHE A 9 3.26 5.15 13.40
CA PHE A 9 3.72 4.03 12.56
C PHE A 9 5.23 4.06 12.22
N HIS A 10 5.91 5.18 12.42
CA HIS A 10 7.37 5.31 12.28
C HIS A 10 8.15 4.95 13.55
N ASN A 11 7.51 4.32 14.52
CA ASN A 11 8.21 3.86 15.72
C ASN A 11 9.33 2.88 15.34
N PRO A 12 10.50 2.95 16.03
CA PRO A 12 11.60 2.03 15.78
C PRO A 12 11.28 0.58 16.19
N VAL A 13 10.24 0.38 17.00
CA VAL A 13 9.79 -0.93 17.45
C VAL A 13 8.67 -1.43 16.55
N HIS A 14 8.95 -2.49 15.79
CA HIS A 14 7.96 -3.18 14.97
C HIS A 14 7.26 -4.25 15.82
N LEU A 15 6.03 -3.98 16.24
CA LEU A 15 5.20 -4.94 16.96
C LEU A 15 4.21 -5.61 16.00
N PRO A 16 4.22 -6.96 15.89
CA PRO A 16 3.22 -7.66 15.09
C PRO A 16 1.86 -7.64 15.79
N TRP A 17 0.79 -7.76 14.99
CA TRP A 17 -0.56 -7.89 15.51
C TRP A 17 -1.39 -8.86 14.67
N LEU A 18 -2.27 -9.63 15.34
CA LEU A 18 -3.19 -10.56 14.68
C LEU A 18 -4.33 -9.77 14.02
N ILE A 19 -4.67 -10.17 12.80
CA ILE A 19 -5.76 -9.56 12.04
C ILE A 19 -7.08 -10.18 12.51
N PRO A 20 -8.05 -9.37 13.00
CA PRO A 20 -9.32 -9.91 13.47
C PRO A 20 -10.05 -10.69 12.38
N ASP A 21 -10.70 -11.79 12.77
CA ASP A 21 -11.52 -12.64 11.91
C ASP A 21 -10.78 -13.23 10.69
N ALA A 22 -9.45 -13.23 10.71
CA ALA A 22 -8.60 -13.69 9.62
C ALA A 22 -7.80 -14.96 9.97
N GLY A 23 -8.21 -15.71 10.99
CA GLY A 23 -7.52 -16.92 11.45
C GLY A 23 -6.18 -16.60 12.08
N SER A 24 -5.10 -17.15 11.51
CA SER A 24 -3.71 -16.90 11.96
C SER A 24 -3.00 -15.77 11.23
N ASP A 25 -3.68 -15.03 10.35
CA ASP A 25 -3.06 -13.93 9.62
C ASP A 25 -2.61 -12.82 10.56
N TRP A 26 -1.43 -12.30 10.33
CA TRP A 26 -0.89 -11.20 11.13
C TRP A 26 -0.13 -10.18 10.27
N HIS A 27 -0.05 -8.95 10.77
CA HIS A 27 0.72 -7.89 10.16
C HIS A 27 1.97 -7.60 11.01
N PRO A 28 3.17 -7.42 10.42
CA PRO A 28 4.43 -7.29 11.15
C PRO A 28 4.61 -5.97 11.89
N CYS A 29 3.79 -4.96 11.59
CA CYS A 29 3.95 -3.62 12.15
C CYS A 29 2.62 -3.06 12.63
N LEU A 30 2.55 -2.68 13.90
CA LEU A 30 1.45 -1.86 14.45
C LEU A 30 1.57 -0.43 13.91
N PRO A 31 0.54 0.08 13.22
CA PRO A 31 0.61 1.43 12.67
C PRO A 31 0.31 2.56 13.70
N GLY A 32 0.10 2.24 14.95
CA GLY A 32 -0.21 3.18 16.01
C GLY A 32 -0.79 2.48 17.24
N VAL A 33 -1.61 3.16 18.02
CA VAL A 33 -2.33 2.59 19.15
C VAL A 33 -3.68 2.06 18.70
N ASP A 34 -3.93 0.77 18.93
CA ASP A 34 -5.22 0.13 18.59
C ASP A 34 -6.37 0.84 19.32
N MET A 35 -7.27 1.45 18.55
CA MET A 35 -8.40 2.23 19.09
C MET A 35 -9.43 1.37 19.83
N GLY A 36 -9.45 0.05 19.61
CA GLY A 36 -10.27 -0.91 20.36
C GLY A 36 -9.63 -1.42 21.64
N SER A 37 -8.41 -0.98 21.99
CA SER A 37 -7.65 -1.52 23.14
C SER A 37 -7.85 -0.72 24.43
N GLY A 38 -7.66 -1.41 25.56
CA GLY A 38 -7.59 -0.73 26.86
C GLY A 38 -6.43 0.26 26.98
N LEU A 39 -5.34 0.04 26.21
CA LEU A 39 -4.21 0.96 26.13
C LEU A 39 -4.63 2.32 25.57
N TYR A 40 -5.44 2.35 24.50
CA TYR A 40 -5.96 3.59 23.93
C TYR A 40 -6.73 4.40 24.98
N ILE A 41 -7.65 3.76 25.72
CA ILE A 41 -8.41 4.41 26.78
C ILE A 41 -7.50 4.93 27.89
N LEU A 42 -6.51 4.14 28.30
CA LEU A 42 -5.53 4.55 29.31
C LEU A 42 -4.74 5.78 28.87
N LEU A 43 -4.24 5.79 27.65
CA LEU A 43 -3.48 6.92 27.11
C LEU A 43 -4.33 8.19 27.03
N LYS A 44 -5.59 8.09 26.56
CA LYS A 44 -6.55 9.22 26.56
C LYS A 44 -6.73 9.80 27.97
N ARG A 45 -6.94 8.95 28.97
CA ARG A 45 -7.05 9.37 30.39
C ARG A 45 -5.78 10.00 30.93
N ARG A 46 -4.62 9.67 30.37
CA ARG A 46 -3.30 10.23 30.72
C ARG A 46 -2.94 11.47 29.92
N GLY A 47 -3.90 12.05 29.18
CA GLY A 47 -3.75 13.32 28.46
C GLY A 47 -3.08 13.19 27.09
N TRP A 48 -2.98 11.96 26.53
CA TRP A 48 -2.59 11.78 25.13
C TRP A 48 -3.74 12.17 24.22
N ARG A 49 -3.39 12.71 23.04
CA ARG A 49 -4.36 13.14 22.02
C ARG A 49 -4.07 12.46 20.71
N ASP A 50 -5.14 12.06 20.00
CA ASP A 50 -5.04 11.58 18.62
C ASP A 50 -4.72 12.77 17.71
N PHE A 51 -3.92 12.55 16.70
CA PHE A 51 -3.67 13.56 15.67
C PHE A 51 -3.79 13.00 14.25
N ALA A 52 -3.82 11.67 14.08
CA ALA A 52 -4.17 10.98 12.84
C ALA A 52 -4.73 9.60 13.15
N VAL A 53 -5.45 9.03 12.19
CA VAL A 53 -5.96 7.65 12.24
C VAL A 53 -5.38 6.87 11.06
N GLN A 54 -4.88 5.68 11.35
CA GLN A 54 -4.40 4.70 10.37
C GLN A 54 -5.42 3.58 10.26
N ASN A 55 -6.01 3.39 9.08
CA ASN A 55 -6.88 2.26 8.80
C ASN A 55 -6.03 1.10 8.27
N ALA A 56 -6.07 -0.02 8.96
CA ALA A 56 -5.42 -1.26 8.53
C ALA A 56 -6.41 -2.10 7.72
N TYR A 57 -6.00 -2.47 6.53
CA TYR A 57 -6.78 -3.21 5.55
C TYR A 57 -6.28 -4.64 5.43
N HIS A 58 -7.19 -5.54 5.14
CA HIS A 58 -6.91 -6.95 4.89
C HIS A 58 -7.75 -7.49 3.74
N ARG A 59 -7.19 -8.45 3.00
CA ARG A 59 -7.89 -9.28 2.02
C ARG A 59 -7.20 -10.62 1.84
N ARG A 60 -7.99 -11.70 1.81
CA ARG A 60 -7.55 -13.02 1.29
C ARG A 60 -7.32 -12.94 -0.21
N LEU A 61 -6.27 -13.61 -0.69
CA LEU A 61 -5.90 -13.65 -2.10
C LEU A 61 -6.25 -14.98 -2.78
N ALA A 62 -6.62 -16.00 -2.03
CA ALA A 62 -7.08 -17.25 -2.61
C ALA A 62 -8.28 -17.00 -3.53
N GLY A 63 -8.15 -17.36 -4.81
CA GLY A 63 -9.19 -17.11 -5.82
C GLY A 63 -9.44 -15.64 -6.12
N TYR A 64 -8.44 -14.76 -5.91
CA TYR A 64 -8.60 -13.34 -6.19
C TYR A 64 -8.99 -13.09 -7.65
N THR A 65 -10.04 -12.30 -7.84
CA THR A 65 -10.50 -11.81 -9.13
C THR A 65 -10.75 -10.31 -9.04
N ASP A 66 -10.58 -9.61 -10.16
CA ASP A 66 -10.92 -8.19 -10.22
C ASP A 66 -12.42 -8.01 -9.94
N PRO A 67 -12.81 -7.03 -9.12
CA PRO A 67 -14.20 -6.60 -9.04
C PRO A 67 -14.75 -6.22 -10.43
N PRO A 68 -16.05 -6.51 -10.74
CA PRO A 68 -16.58 -6.38 -12.11
C PRO A 68 -16.32 -5.02 -12.78
N ALA A 69 -16.46 -3.92 -12.04
CA ALA A 69 -16.19 -2.57 -12.56
C ALA A 69 -14.71 -2.35 -12.94
N LEU A 70 -13.79 -2.99 -12.23
CA LEU A 70 -12.36 -2.92 -12.53
C LEU A 70 -11.97 -3.85 -13.67
N ALA A 71 -12.62 -5.02 -13.81
CA ALA A 71 -12.43 -5.90 -14.96
C ALA A 71 -12.82 -5.19 -16.27
N GLN A 72 -13.96 -4.50 -16.30
CA GLN A 72 -14.34 -3.66 -17.44
C GLN A 72 -13.32 -2.55 -17.71
N ARG A 73 -12.85 -1.88 -16.67
CA ARG A 73 -11.85 -0.80 -16.82
C ARG A 73 -10.51 -1.32 -17.33
N ARG A 74 -10.10 -2.52 -16.94
CA ARG A 74 -8.89 -3.19 -17.45
C ARG A 74 -8.96 -3.37 -18.96
N ALA A 75 -10.08 -3.88 -19.47
CA ALA A 75 -10.27 -4.04 -20.92
C ALA A 75 -10.23 -2.69 -21.67
N ALA A 76 -10.84 -1.66 -21.11
CA ALA A 76 -10.81 -0.32 -21.69
C ALA A 76 -9.39 0.28 -21.72
N LEU A 77 -8.61 0.13 -20.64
CA LEU A 77 -7.22 0.63 -20.62
C LEU A 77 -6.34 -0.09 -21.63
N LEU A 78 -6.51 -1.40 -21.81
CA LEU A 78 -5.78 -2.14 -22.83
C LEU A 78 -6.12 -1.66 -24.24
N ALA A 79 -7.40 -1.38 -24.51
CA ALA A 79 -7.85 -0.78 -25.79
C ALA A 79 -7.29 0.63 -25.99
N ASP A 80 -7.07 1.39 -24.93
CA ASP A 80 -6.40 2.70 -24.94
C ASP A 80 -4.87 2.61 -25.09
N GLY A 81 -4.30 1.40 -25.27
CA GLY A 81 -2.86 1.17 -25.42
C GLY A 81 -2.08 1.16 -24.10
N ILE A 82 -2.76 1.03 -22.95
CA ILE A 82 -2.11 0.93 -21.64
C ILE A 82 -2.12 -0.52 -21.18
N GLU A 83 -0.94 -1.13 -21.09
CA GLU A 83 -0.72 -2.50 -20.62
C GLU A 83 -0.34 -2.54 -19.13
N LEU A 84 -0.84 -3.55 -18.44
CA LEU A 84 -0.39 -3.90 -17.09
C LEU A 84 0.55 -5.09 -17.15
N THR A 85 1.81 -4.89 -16.76
CA THR A 85 2.86 -5.90 -16.91
C THR A 85 3.91 -5.80 -15.79
N LEU A 86 4.93 -6.64 -15.85
CA LEU A 86 6.13 -6.48 -15.02
C LEU A 86 7.12 -5.54 -15.70
N TYR A 87 7.82 -4.75 -14.89
CA TYR A 87 8.85 -3.86 -15.38
C TYR A 87 10.02 -4.64 -15.97
N ASP A 88 10.40 -4.28 -17.19
CA ASP A 88 11.61 -4.74 -17.86
C ASP A 88 12.43 -3.51 -18.28
N PRO A 89 13.61 -3.28 -17.70
CA PRO A 89 14.44 -2.12 -18.00
C PRO A 89 14.99 -2.11 -19.45
N ALA A 90 14.96 -3.25 -20.15
CA ALA A 90 15.43 -3.33 -21.54
C ALA A 90 14.41 -2.73 -22.52
N ILE A 91 13.14 -2.70 -22.18
CA ILE A 91 12.07 -2.27 -23.09
C ILE A 91 11.18 -1.15 -22.55
N HIS A 92 11.10 -0.97 -21.23
CA HIS A 92 10.25 0.05 -20.58
C HIS A 92 11.07 1.25 -20.17
N ARG A 93 10.53 2.44 -20.38
CA ARG A 93 11.21 3.71 -20.08
C ARG A 93 10.47 4.52 -19.03
N GLY A 94 11.19 5.46 -18.41
CA GLY A 94 10.60 6.49 -17.56
C GLY A 94 10.24 6.07 -16.15
N LEU A 95 10.73 4.92 -15.64
CA LEU A 95 10.50 4.55 -14.23
C LEU A 95 11.18 5.51 -13.25
N PRO A 96 12.45 5.94 -13.44
CA PRO A 96 13.05 6.98 -12.60
C PRO A 96 12.29 8.30 -12.65
N GLU A 97 11.94 8.77 -13.85
CA GLU A 97 11.22 10.04 -14.07
C GLU A 97 9.79 10.01 -13.51
N LEU A 98 9.20 8.82 -13.35
CA LEU A 98 7.91 8.67 -12.65
C LEU A 98 8.06 9.10 -11.18
N PHE A 99 9.15 8.73 -10.51
CA PHE A 99 9.37 9.13 -9.12
C PHE A 99 9.59 10.64 -8.97
N ASP A 100 10.26 11.28 -9.92
CA ASP A 100 10.39 12.74 -9.97
C ASP A 100 9.02 13.41 -10.15
N ASN A 101 8.21 12.89 -11.07
CA ASN A 101 6.86 13.38 -11.33
C ASN A 101 5.94 13.29 -10.10
N ILE A 102 6.00 12.20 -9.33
CA ILE A 102 5.20 12.02 -8.11
C ILE A 102 5.84 12.66 -6.87
N ARG A 103 7.07 13.19 -7.00
CA ARG A 103 7.84 13.85 -5.94
C ARG A 103 8.03 12.97 -4.70
N ASN A 104 8.43 11.73 -4.89
CA ASN A 104 8.68 10.80 -3.80
C ASN A 104 10.06 10.15 -3.88
N PRO A 105 11.13 10.86 -3.47
CA PRO A 105 12.50 10.35 -3.52
C PRO A 105 12.73 9.13 -2.61
N GLY A 106 11.97 9.00 -1.52
CA GLY A 106 12.06 7.83 -0.63
C GLY A 106 11.62 6.54 -1.34
N TRP A 107 10.53 6.59 -2.10
CA TRP A 107 10.11 5.47 -2.93
C TRP A 107 11.07 5.22 -4.10
N ALA A 108 11.60 6.29 -4.71
CA ALA A 108 12.61 6.15 -5.75
C ALA A 108 13.81 5.32 -5.26
N ALA A 109 14.40 5.71 -4.13
CA ALA A 109 15.54 5.00 -3.56
C ALA A 109 15.21 3.53 -3.24
N GLN A 110 14.04 3.27 -2.66
CA GLN A 110 13.61 1.93 -2.29
C GLN A 110 13.33 1.02 -3.51
N VAL A 111 12.66 1.54 -4.54
CA VAL A 111 12.25 0.75 -5.70
C VAL A 111 13.41 0.57 -6.68
N LEU A 112 14.17 1.62 -6.97
CA LEU A 112 15.28 1.56 -7.92
C LEU A 112 16.48 0.74 -7.41
N ALA A 113 16.62 0.59 -6.08
CA ALA A 113 17.61 -0.32 -5.48
C ALA A 113 17.26 -1.81 -5.64
N HIS A 114 16.03 -2.15 -6.06
CA HIS A 114 15.50 -3.51 -6.12
C HIS A 114 14.79 -3.82 -7.44
N THR A 115 15.31 -3.32 -8.55
CA THR A 115 14.79 -3.62 -9.91
C THR A 115 15.06 -5.05 -10.37
N ASP A 116 15.86 -5.80 -9.64
CA ASP A 116 16.03 -7.24 -9.72
C ASP A 116 14.81 -8.04 -9.27
N ARG A 117 13.91 -7.40 -8.50
CA ARG A 117 12.64 -7.99 -8.05
C ARG A 117 11.48 -7.56 -8.96
N PRO A 118 10.41 -8.37 -9.06
CA PRO A 118 9.25 -8.01 -9.87
C PRO A 118 8.60 -6.70 -9.41
N ILE A 119 8.44 -5.75 -10.32
CA ILE A 119 7.70 -4.50 -10.11
C ILE A 119 6.53 -4.50 -11.10
N VAL A 120 5.31 -4.35 -10.62
CA VAL A 120 4.14 -4.20 -11.48
C VAL A 120 4.07 -2.77 -12.00
N VAL A 121 3.90 -2.62 -13.30
CA VAL A 121 3.80 -1.32 -13.97
C VAL A 121 2.59 -1.26 -14.90
N ALA A 122 2.11 -0.04 -15.14
CA ALA A 122 1.28 0.28 -16.28
C ALA A 122 2.17 1.01 -17.31
N VAL A 123 2.11 0.56 -18.53
CA VAL A 123 2.95 1.03 -19.65
C VAL A 123 2.07 1.58 -20.76
N ASP A 124 2.33 2.81 -21.19
CA ASP A 124 1.68 3.43 -22.34
C ASP A 124 2.48 3.14 -23.63
N HIS A 125 1.94 2.31 -24.50
CA HIS A 125 2.55 1.97 -25.77
C HIS A 125 2.52 3.13 -26.76
N GLY A 126 1.51 4.01 -26.69
CA GLY A 126 1.43 5.22 -27.50
C GLY A 126 2.48 6.26 -27.16
N ALA A 127 3.01 6.21 -25.94
CA ALA A 127 4.08 7.08 -25.43
C ALA A 127 5.45 6.35 -25.39
N ASP A 128 5.72 5.50 -26.36
CA ASP A 128 6.97 4.75 -26.51
C ASP A 128 7.34 3.94 -25.26
N ARG A 129 6.39 3.14 -24.79
CA ARG A 129 6.51 2.24 -23.63
C ARG A 129 6.87 2.95 -22.32
N LEU A 130 6.31 4.13 -22.14
CA LEU A 130 6.46 4.93 -20.93
C LEU A 130 5.78 4.26 -19.73
N VAL A 131 6.51 4.08 -18.63
CA VAL A 131 5.94 3.67 -17.36
C VAL A 131 5.13 4.82 -16.77
N VAL A 132 3.82 4.63 -16.63
CA VAL A 132 2.88 5.66 -16.17
C VAL A 132 2.35 5.42 -14.75
N SER A 133 2.50 4.18 -14.25
CA SER A 133 2.16 3.82 -12.87
C SER A 133 2.97 2.60 -12.43
N TYR A 134 3.19 2.45 -11.12
CA TYR A 134 3.92 1.32 -10.55
C TYR A 134 3.34 0.88 -9.21
N THR A 135 3.63 -0.34 -8.80
CA THR A 135 3.60 -0.85 -7.44
C THR A 135 4.64 -1.96 -7.26
N GLY A 136 5.24 -2.04 -6.08
CA GLY A 136 6.30 -3.01 -5.78
C GLY A 136 7.54 -2.35 -5.18
N PRO A 137 8.67 -3.08 -5.07
CA PRO A 137 8.88 -4.46 -5.55
C PRO A 137 8.00 -5.49 -4.84
N LEU A 138 7.61 -6.55 -5.56
CA LEU A 138 6.83 -7.65 -5.01
C LEU A 138 7.69 -8.57 -4.16
N SER A 139 7.20 -9.00 -3.02
CA SER A 139 7.78 -10.06 -2.23
C SER A 139 6.72 -10.75 -1.36
N VAL A 140 6.97 -12.02 -1.05
CA VAL A 140 6.21 -12.84 -0.10
C VAL A 140 7.07 -13.20 1.12
N ASP A 141 8.21 -12.53 1.28
CA ASP A 141 9.17 -12.76 2.35
C ASP A 141 8.68 -12.19 3.69
N GLY A 142 9.16 -12.75 4.79
CA GLY A 142 8.94 -12.27 6.15
C GLY A 142 7.73 -12.89 6.83
N THR A 143 6.53 -12.37 6.64
CA THR A 143 5.32 -12.94 7.25
C THR A 143 4.79 -14.09 6.40
N PRO A 144 4.69 -15.33 6.92
CA PRO A 144 4.21 -16.48 6.16
C PRO A 144 2.84 -16.21 5.51
N GLY A 145 2.72 -16.53 4.23
CA GLY A 145 1.50 -16.36 3.44
C GLY A 145 1.14 -14.92 3.10
N ARG A 146 1.91 -13.91 3.53
CA ARG A 146 1.59 -12.52 3.28
C ARG A 146 2.30 -11.97 2.03
N GLY A 147 1.51 -11.42 1.09
CA GLY A 147 2.05 -10.55 0.03
C GLY A 147 2.40 -9.16 0.59
N ASN A 148 3.63 -8.71 0.35
CA ASN A 148 4.11 -7.41 0.82
C ASN A 148 3.66 -6.26 -0.10
N PHE A 149 3.43 -5.09 0.50
CA PHE A 149 3.09 -3.86 -0.20
C PHE A 149 4.08 -2.75 0.16
N CYS A 150 4.76 -2.21 -0.85
CA CYS A 150 5.81 -1.21 -0.67
C CYS A 150 5.42 0.19 -1.16
N GLY A 151 4.25 0.35 -1.74
CA GLY A 151 3.76 1.63 -2.25
C GLY A 151 3.21 1.54 -3.67
N ILE A 152 2.51 2.59 -4.08
CA ILE A 152 1.88 2.71 -5.39
C ILE A 152 1.89 4.16 -5.86
N GLY A 153 2.26 4.39 -7.09
CA GLY A 153 2.29 5.72 -7.68
C GLY A 153 1.82 5.75 -9.12
N THR A 154 1.13 6.83 -9.49
CA THR A 154 0.70 7.10 -10.88
C THR A 154 1.14 8.50 -11.24
N ARG A 155 1.74 8.66 -12.43
CA ARG A 155 2.10 9.96 -13.00
C ARG A 155 0.91 10.92 -12.93
N THR A 156 1.19 12.17 -12.63
CA THR A 156 0.15 13.18 -12.40
C THR A 156 -0.75 13.40 -13.61
N ASP A 157 -0.18 13.35 -14.82
CA ASP A 157 -0.84 13.48 -16.11
C ASP A 157 -1.67 12.25 -16.53
N TYR A 158 -1.52 11.12 -15.82
CA TYR A 158 -2.27 9.88 -16.03
C TYR A 158 -3.31 9.59 -14.91
N ARG A 159 -3.44 10.48 -13.94
CA ARG A 159 -4.40 10.32 -12.85
C ARG A 159 -5.86 10.44 -13.35
N GLY A 160 -6.81 10.00 -12.51
CA GLY A 160 -8.23 10.03 -12.86
C GLY A 160 -8.69 8.91 -13.81
N ARG A 161 -7.78 8.19 -14.45
CA ARG A 161 -8.07 7.13 -15.44
C ARG A 161 -8.28 5.74 -14.81
N GLY A 162 -8.19 5.59 -13.51
CA GLY A 162 -8.34 4.31 -12.80
C GLY A 162 -7.10 3.40 -12.82
N ILE A 163 -5.98 3.86 -13.42
CA ILE A 163 -4.75 3.07 -13.60
C ILE A 163 -4.22 2.54 -12.27
N GLY A 164 -4.11 3.39 -11.23
CA GLY A 164 -3.62 2.98 -9.93
C GLY A 164 -4.43 1.85 -9.29
N LYS A 165 -5.77 1.83 -9.48
CA LYS A 165 -6.61 0.74 -8.99
C LYS A 165 -6.27 -0.58 -9.69
N LEU A 166 -6.02 -0.54 -10.98
CA LEU A 166 -5.73 -1.73 -11.77
C LEU A 166 -4.30 -2.25 -11.57
N VAL A 167 -3.31 -1.35 -11.41
CA VAL A 167 -1.94 -1.73 -11.00
C VAL A 167 -1.96 -2.43 -9.65
N PHE A 168 -2.80 -1.96 -8.70
CA PHE A 168 -2.96 -2.62 -7.40
C PHE A 168 -3.65 -3.99 -7.53
N CYS A 169 -4.69 -4.12 -8.37
CA CYS A 169 -5.32 -5.42 -8.65
C CYS A 169 -4.33 -6.39 -9.31
N GLU A 170 -3.52 -5.93 -10.25
CA GLU A 170 -2.49 -6.75 -10.89
C GLU A 170 -1.46 -7.25 -9.86
N MET A 171 -1.06 -6.41 -8.92
CA MET A 171 -0.22 -6.82 -7.80
C MET A 171 -0.89 -7.94 -6.97
N CYS A 172 -2.19 -7.83 -6.68
CA CYS A 172 -2.92 -8.88 -5.96
C CYS A 172 -2.89 -10.21 -6.73
N HIS A 173 -3.10 -10.20 -8.05
CA HIS A 173 -2.98 -11.38 -8.91
C HIS A 173 -1.58 -11.99 -8.84
N ARG A 174 -0.53 -11.16 -8.94
CA ARG A 174 0.86 -11.63 -8.89
C ARG A 174 1.22 -12.23 -7.55
N HIS A 175 0.78 -11.61 -6.45
CA HIS A 175 0.96 -12.19 -5.11
C HIS A 175 0.23 -13.52 -4.95
N ALA A 176 -1.02 -13.63 -5.41
CA ALA A 176 -1.76 -14.89 -5.40
C ALA A 176 -1.03 -15.99 -6.21
N ALA A 177 -0.53 -15.65 -7.40
CA ALA A 177 0.24 -16.56 -8.25
C ALA A 177 1.59 -16.97 -7.63
N ALA A 178 2.19 -16.11 -6.81
CA ALA A 178 3.40 -16.40 -6.05
C ALA A 178 3.13 -17.17 -4.73
N GLY A 179 1.88 -17.58 -4.47
CA GLY A 179 1.50 -18.37 -3.31
C GLY A 179 1.20 -17.57 -2.04
N ALA A 180 0.96 -16.24 -2.16
CA ALA A 180 0.49 -15.48 -1.02
C ALA A 180 -0.98 -15.78 -0.73
N ASP A 181 -1.29 -16.06 0.55
CA ASP A 181 -2.65 -16.34 1.03
C ASP A 181 -3.46 -15.07 1.25
N PHE A 182 -2.79 -14.00 1.65
CA PHE A 182 -3.42 -12.72 1.98
C PHE A 182 -2.50 -11.53 1.75
N MET A 183 -3.10 -10.36 1.75
CA MET A 183 -2.40 -9.08 1.90
C MET A 183 -2.99 -8.27 3.04
N SER A 184 -2.11 -7.54 3.73
CA SER A 184 -2.48 -6.54 4.72
C SER A 184 -1.59 -5.31 4.57
N LEU A 185 -2.19 -4.15 4.74
CA LEU A 185 -1.53 -2.84 4.65
C LEU A 185 -2.27 -1.83 5.53
N TYR A 186 -1.70 -0.66 5.73
CA TYR A 186 -2.41 0.44 6.40
C TYR A 186 -2.16 1.77 5.68
N THR A 187 -3.08 2.71 5.90
CA THR A 187 -2.98 4.07 5.37
C THR A 187 -3.78 5.03 6.24
N GLY A 188 -3.37 6.31 6.24
CA GLY A 188 -4.12 7.37 6.92
C GLY A 188 -5.55 7.49 6.40
N GLU A 189 -6.49 7.78 7.29
CA GLU A 189 -7.93 7.89 6.98
C GLU A 189 -8.24 8.91 5.87
N ASN A 190 -7.45 9.98 5.79
CA ASN A 190 -7.60 11.05 4.81
C ASN A 190 -6.76 10.82 3.54
N ASN A 191 -6.02 9.70 3.44
CA ASN A 191 -5.24 9.40 2.26
C ASN A 191 -6.15 8.88 1.12
N PRO A 192 -6.20 9.56 -0.05
CA PRO A 192 -7.04 9.12 -1.17
C PRO A 192 -6.66 7.73 -1.72
N ALA A 193 -5.47 7.18 -1.38
CA ALA A 193 -5.08 5.83 -1.74
C ALA A 193 -6.00 4.75 -1.15
N ARG A 194 -6.73 5.04 -0.06
CA ARG A 194 -7.77 4.14 0.48
C ARG A 194 -8.78 3.70 -0.58
N ASN A 195 -9.15 4.61 -1.49
CA ASN A 195 -10.08 4.31 -2.59
C ASN A 195 -9.55 3.24 -3.56
N ILE A 196 -8.23 3.05 -3.63
CA ILE A 196 -7.59 1.99 -4.42
C ILE A 196 -7.82 0.65 -3.75
N TYR A 197 -7.56 0.55 -2.45
CA TYR A 197 -7.66 -0.68 -1.67
C TYR A 197 -9.10 -1.15 -1.55
N GLU A 198 -10.01 -0.24 -1.21
CA GLU A 198 -11.45 -0.52 -1.11
C GLU A 198 -12.03 -0.97 -2.46
N ALA A 199 -11.64 -0.31 -3.57
CA ALA A 199 -12.05 -0.73 -4.91
C ALA A 199 -11.54 -2.12 -5.29
N ALA A 200 -10.36 -2.54 -4.82
CA ALA A 200 -9.82 -3.89 -4.98
C ALA A 200 -10.45 -4.91 -4.01
N GLY A 201 -11.42 -4.49 -3.18
CA GLY A 201 -12.18 -5.33 -2.25
C GLY A 201 -11.49 -5.57 -0.91
N PHE A 202 -10.47 -4.79 -0.56
CA PHE A 202 -9.91 -4.79 0.79
C PHE A 202 -10.90 -4.16 1.77
N ARG A 203 -10.92 -4.67 2.99
CA ARG A 203 -11.77 -4.15 4.06
C ARG A 203 -10.92 -3.69 5.23
N ILE A 204 -11.38 -2.66 5.93
CA ILE A 204 -10.76 -2.24 7.19
C ILE A 204 -10.94 -3.36 8.19
N ALA A 205 -9.83 -3.90 8.67
CA ALA A 205 -9.79 -4.91 9.74
C ALA A 205 -9.70 -4.25 11.11
N ARG A 206 -8.97 -3.12 11.21
CA ARG A 206 -8.77 -2.40 12.46
C ARG A 206 -8.35 -0.95 12.20
N ALA A 207 -8.67 -0.06 13.16
CA ALA A 207 -8.22 1.33 13.15
C ALA A 207 -7.24 1.58 14.31
N PHE A 208 -6.20 2.36 14.03
CA PHE A 208 -5.16 2.72 14.98
C PHE A 208 -5.02 4.24 15.04
N ALA A 209 -4.80 4.78 16.22
CA ALA A 209 -4.54 6.20 16.41
C ALA A 209 -3.04 6.49 16.44
N ASP A 210 -2.60 7.46 15.66
CA ASP A 210 -1.36 8.18 15.94
C ASP A 210 -1.61 9.12 17.12
N MET A 211 -0.88 8.93 18.21
CA MET A 211 -1.12 9.66 19.45
C MET A 211 0.09 10.47 19.87
N ARG A 212 -0.16 11.61 20.48
CA ARG A 212 0.89 12.47 21.06
C ARG A 212 0.51 12.99 22.43
N LYS A 213 1.54 13.33 23.19
CA LYS A 213 1.44 14.05 24.45
C LYS A 213 2.55 15.09 24.56
N GLU A 214 2.17 16.32 24.86
CA GLU A 214 3.10 17.37 25.25
C GLU A 214 3.63 17.09 26.66
N VAL A 215 4.93 17.21 26.85
CA VAL A 215 5.62 17.04 28.13
C VAL A 215 6.15 18.40 28.53
N ARG A 216 5.74 18.88 29.69
CA ARG A 216 6.33 20.10 30.23
C ARG A 216 7.77 19.78 30.68
N ALA A 217 8.71 20.60 30.23
CA ALA A 217 10.08 20.57 30.69
C ALA A 217 10.16 20.93 32.17
#